data_206482c5294a1cd422cbfdfdea2210d2
#
_entry.id   206482c5294a1cd422cbfdfdea2210d2
#
_cell.length_a   1.000
_cell.length_b   1.000
_cell.length_c   1.000
_cell.angle_alpha   90.00
_cell.angle_beta   90.00
_cell.angle_gamma   90.00
#
_symmetry.space_group_name_H-M   'P 1'
#
loop_
_entity.id
_entity.type
_entity.pdbx_description
1 polymer ?
#
loop_
_entity_poly.entity_id
_entity_poly.type
_entity_poly.pdbx_seq_one_letter_code
_entity_poly.pdbx_strand_id
1 'polypeptide(L)'
;MREIVLDTETTGMDSAQDRVIELGMVVFEFDPASGTVVRVVDVFDELEDPGFAIPPATIAIHHITDDMVSGRQIDDAAVAHILKDVAVVIAHNAAFDRPLVEQRWPVFADMDWACSFKDIPWREEGFGPAKLEFLLHANGFFHEAHRAEADCRALLELLSRHLPERQQPALLPLLETLNQPQYRIYATGSPFETKDMLKARGYRWSAEIRCWSRMVAGEEARAEELTWLKRRVYAGRPAHVEVEP
;
A
#
# COMPACT_ATOMS: atom_id res chain seq x y z
N MET A 1 -1.50 -12.50 16.82
CA MET A 1 -0.76 -12.64 15.55
C MET A 1 0.24 -11.52 15.44
N ARG A 2 1.25 -11.66 14.59
CA ARG A 2 2.26 -10.63 14.33
C ARG A 2 2.20 -10.18 12.91
N GLU A 3 2.18 -8.86 12.72
CA GLU A 3 2.25 -8.19 11.44
C GLU A 3 3.30 -7.08 11.49
N ILE A 4 3.65 -6.55 10.34
CA ILE A 4 4.61 -5.47 10.22
C ILE A 4 4.02 -4.32 9.41
N VAL A 5 4.18 -3.10 9.91
CA VAL A 5 4.01 -1.89 9.11
C VAL A 5 5.36 -1.52 8.52
N LEU A 6 5.38 -1.21 7.24
CA LEU A 6 6.58 -0.84 6.49
C LEU A 6 6.35 0.47 5.74
N ASP A 7 7.38 1.27 5.70
CA ASP A 7 7.49 2.47 4.87
C ASP A 7 8.92 2.64 4.36
N THR A 8 9.11 3.33 3.24
CA THR A 8 10.43 3.57 2.65
C THR A 8 10.60 5.01 2.19
N GLU A 9 11.79 5.58 2.45
CA GLU A 9 12.26 6.76 1.72
C GLU A 9 13.19 6.33 0.59
N THR A 10 13.12 7.04 -0.52
CA THR A 10 13.74 6.60 -1.78
C THR A 10 14.37 7.75 -2.55
N THR A 11 15.24 7.44 -3.51
CA THR A 11 15.84 8.44 -4.41
C THR A 11 14.85 9.00 -5.44
N GLY A 12 13.66 8.37 -5.58
CA GLY A 12 12.62 8.80 -6.54
C GLY A 12 11.48 7.79 -6.62
N MET A 13 10.65 7.88 -7.66
CA MET A 13 9.40 7.13 -7.78
C MET A 13 9.44 5.98 -8.81
N ASP A 14 10.54 5.78 -9.49
CA ASP A 14 10.70 4.74 -10.51
C ASP A 14 11.47 3.54 -9.92
N SER A 15 10.74 2.49 -9.55
CA SER A 15 11.35 1.30 -8.95
C SER A 15 12.42 0.62 -9.80
N ALA A 16 12.47 0.87 -11.12
CA ALA A 16 13.52 0.33 -11.98
C ALA A 16 14.87 1.10 -11.86
N GLN A 17 14.83 2.38 -11.50
CA GLN A 17 15.98 3.26 -11.46
C GLN A 17 16.33 3.75 -10.06
N ASP A 18 15.32 3.95 -9.24
CA ASP A 18 15.45 4.48 -7.88
C ASP A 18 15.81 3.40 -6.86
N ARG A 19 16.28 3.85 -5.70
CA ARG A 19 16.76 3.00 -4.61
C ARG A 19 16.13 3.40 -3.29
N VAL A 20 15.94 2.43 -2.42
CA VAL A 20 15.63 2.66 -1.00
C VAL A 20 16.84 3.32 -0.35
N ILE A 21 16.61 4.37 0.43
CA ILE A 21 17.62 5.07 1.24
C ILE A 21 17.30 5.06 2.73
N GLU A 22 16.06 4.78 3.10
CA GLU A 22 15.64 4.49 4.46
C GLU A 22 14.59 3.38 4.42
N LEU A 23 14.71 2.40 5.31
CA LEU A 23 13.73 1.34 5.52
C LEU A 23 13.26 1.40 6.95
N GLY A 24 11.98 1.76 7.14
CA GLY A 24 11.30 1.74 8.42
C GLY A 24 10.37 0.54 8.53
N MET A 25 10.40 -0.16 9.66
CA MET A 25 9.51 -1.28 9.94
C MET A 25 9.11 -1.29 11.42
N VAL A 26 7.84 -1.49 11.70
CA VAL A 26 7.30 -1.64 13.06
C VAL A 26 6.54 -2.95 13.16
N VAL A 27 7.08 -3.90 13.91
CA VAL A 27 6.44 -5.18 14.19
C VAL A 27 5.50 -5.04 15.37
N PHE A 28 4.28 -5.49 15.24
CA PHE A 28 3.28 -5.42 16.29
C PHE A 28 2.51 -6.72 16.47
N GLU A 29 2.02 -6.93 17.68
CA GLU A 29 1.07 -7.99 18.02
C GLU A 29 -0.33 -7.42 18.14
N PHE A 30 -1.32 -8.15 17.63
CA PHE A 30 -2.71 -7.78 17.73
C PHE A 30 -3.58 -8.99 18.05
N ASP A 31 -4.78 -8.74 18.58
CA ASP A 31 -5.81 -9.75 18.74
C ASP A 31 -6.62 -9.88 17.43
N PRO A 32 -6.57 -11.04 16.74
CA PRO A 32 -7.25 -11.22 15.47
C PRO A 32 -8.78 -11.19 15.57
N ALA A 33 -9.35 -11.40 16.75
CA ALA A 33 -10.80 -11.37 16.94
C ALA A 33 -11.35 -9.94 17.02
N SER A 34 -10.58 -9.02 17.62
CA SER A 34 -11.00 -7.64 17.83
C SER A 34 -10.25 -6.62 16.95
N GLY A 35 -9.15 -7.01 16.30
CA GLY A 35 -8.25 -6.09 15.60
C GLY A 35 -7.48 -5.15 16.52
N THR A 36 -7.54 -5.36 17.83
CA THR A 36 -6.88 -4.50 18.81
C THR A 36 -5.37 -4.74 18.79
N VAL A 37 -4.60 -3.69 18.54
CA VAL A 37 -3.14 -3.72 18.69
C VAL A 37 -2.79 -3.87 20.16
N VAL A 38 -2.07 -4.91 20.50
CA VAL A 38 -1.70 -5.26 21.88
C VAL A 38 -0.41 -4.56 22.28
N ARG A 39 0.60 -4.61 21.41
CA ARG A 39 1.91 -3.99 21.66
C ARG A 39 2.76 -3.94 20.39
N VAL A 40 3.67 -2.99 20.36
CA VAL A 40 4.83 -3.01 19.46
C VAL A 40 5.85 -4.02 20.00
N VAL A 41 6.33 -4.89 19.14
CA VAL A 41 7.28 -5.98 19.47
C VAL A 41 8.69 -5.57 19.15
N ASP A 42 8.90 -4.99 17.97
CA ASP A 42 10.21 -4.61 17.47
C ASP A 42 10.09 -3.41 16.53
N VAL A 43 11.19 -2.70 16.34
CA VAL A 43 11.30 -1.54 15.46
C VAL A 43 12.61 -1.61 14.72
N PHE A 44 12.55 -1.38 13.43
CA PHE A 44 13.71 -1.31 12.55
C PHE A 44 13.66 0.03 11.81
N ASP A 45 14.77 0.76 11.83
CA ASP A 45 14.90 2.02 11.10
C ASP A 45 16.37 2.22 10.71
N GLU A 46 16.67 1.97 9.45
CA GLU A 46 18.05 1.99 8.95
C GLU A 46 18.15 2.71 7.61
N LEU A 47 19.29 3.39 7.44
CA LEU A 47 19.65 4.11 6.23
C LEU A 47 20.55 3.28 5.32
N GLU A 48 20.41 3.46 4.01
CA GLU A 48 21.25 2.83 2.97
C GLU A 48 21.81 3.86 2.00
N ASP A 49 23.10 3.71 1.69
CA ASP A 49 23.76 4.50 0.64
C ASP A 49 23.33 3.98 -0.74
N PRO A 50 22.66 4.78 -1.58
CA PRO A 50 22.22 4.35 -2.90
C PRO A 50 23.38 4.17 -3.89
N GLY A 51 24.62 4.60 -3.54
CA GLY A 51 25.80 4.55 -4.40
C GLY A 51 25.88 5.69 -5.44
N PHE A 52 24.98 6.65 -5.37
CA PHE A 52 24.96 7.86 -6.21
C PHE A 52 24.30 9.02 -5.45
N ALA A 53 24.49 10.25 -5.94
CA ALA A 53 23.93 11.44 -5.26
C ALA A 53 22.40 11.41 -5.25
N ILE A 54 21.82 11.64 -4.08
CA ILE A 54 20.37 11.73 -3.89
C ILE A 54 19.85 12.98 -4.60
N PRO A 55 18.79 12.88 -5.43
CA PRO A 55 18.24 14.04 -6.12
C PRO A 55 17.78 15.14 -5.14
N PRO A 56 18.16 16.43 -5.37
CA PRO A 56 17.75 17.51 -4.47
C PRO A 56 16.24 17.63 -4.25
N ALA A 57 15.43 17.20 -5.24
CA ALA A 57 13.98 17.23 -5.14
C ALA A 57 13.44 16.25 -4.10
N THR A 58 14.07 15.08 -3.95
CA THR A 58 13.69 14.08 -2.94
C THR A 58 14.26 14.45 -1.57
N ILE A 59 15.49 14.97 -1.49
CA ILE A 59 16.04 15.54 -0.25
C ILE A 59 15.11 16.62 0.34
N ALA A 60 14.50 17.45 -0.49
CA ALA A 60 13.56 18.47 -0.04
C ALA A 60 12.28 17.89 0.59
N ILE A 61 11.98 16.62 0.36
CA ILE A 61 10.80 15.90 0.90
C ILE A 61 11.17 15.21 2.20
N HIS A 62 12.12 14.26 2.17
CA HIS A 62 12.45 13.40 3.32
C HIS A 62 13.64 13.90 4.15
N HIS A 63 14.33 14.95 3.71
CA HIS A 63 15.48 15.60 4.39
C HIS A 63 16.69 14.69 4.64
N ILE A 64 16.75 13.52 4.01
CA ILE A 64 17.90 12.62 4.06
C ILE A 64 18.93 13.07 3.04
N THR A 65 20.13 13.40 3.50
CA THR A 65 21.23 13.91 2.67
C THR A 65 22.25 12.83 2.36
N ASP A 66 23.07 13.05 1.33
CA ASP A 66 24.18 12.15 0.97
C ASP A 66 25.11 11.86 2.17
N ASP A 67 25.37 12.87 3.00
CA ASP A 67 26.23 12.70 4.20
C ASP A 67 25.59 11.74 5.24
N MET A 68 24.26 11.70 5.33
CA MET A 68 23.56 10.84 6.28
C MET A 68 23.62 9.37 5.88
N VAL A 69 23.62 9.08 4.59
CA VAL A 69 23.61 7.72 4.04
C VAL A 69 25.00 7.19 3.67
N SER A 70 25.97 8.08 3.52
CA SER A 70 27.32 7.74 3.01
C SER A 70 27.93 6.55 3.73
N GLY A 71 28.24 5.50 2.97
CA GLY A 71 28.84 4.27 3.46
C GLY A 71 27.93 3.41 4.35
N ARG A 72 26.66 3.75 4.50
CA ARG A 72 25.68 2.93 5.22
C ARG A 72 25.17 1.80 4.35
N GLN A 73 24.93 0.67 4.96
CA GLN A 73 24.32 -0.49 4.32
C GLN A 73 23.40 -1.17 5.31
N ILE A 74 22.17 -1.39 4.90
CA ILE A 74 21.20 -2.16 5.68
C ILE A 74 21.62 -3.64 5.67
N ASP A 75 21.67 -4.25 6.86
CA ASP A 75 22.03 -5.65 7.01
C ASP A 75 20.87 -6.57 6.56
N ASP A 76 21.08 -7.30 5.48
CA ASP A 76 20.11 -8.25 4.93
C ASP A 76 19.70 -9.34 5.95
N ALA A 77 20.60 -9.73 6.85
CA ALA A 77 20.29 -10.69 7.90
C ALA A 77 19.36 -10.09 8.98
N ALA A 78 19.53 -8.81 9.30
CA ALA A 78 18.64 -8.10 10.22
C ALA A 78 17.24 -7.95 9.61
N VAL A 79 17.14 -7.61 8.31
CA VAL A 79 15.84 -7.57 7.59
C VAL A 79 15.17 -8.94 7.61
N ALA A 80 15.88 -10.01 7.27
CA ALA A 80 15.32 -11.36 7.32
C ALA A 80 14.92 -11.79 8.75
N HIS A 81 15.64 -11.32 9.75
CA HIS A 81 15.32 -11.62 11.14
C HIS A 81 14.04 -10.95 11.62
N ILE A 82 13.83 -9.68 11.31
CA ILE A 82 12.64 -8.93 11.74
C ILE A 82 11.37 -9.45 11.06
N LEU A 83 11.49 -9.97 9.84
CA LEU A 83 10.38 -10.59 9.11
C LEU A 83 10.02 -11.99 9.61
N LYS A 84 10.83 -12.56 10.50
CA LYS A 84 10.55 -13.88 11.04
C LYS A 84 9.25 -13.87 11.87
N ASP A 85 8.39 -14.85 11.61
CA ASP A 85 7.09 -14.99 12.28
C ASP A 85 6.09 -13.82 11.99
N VAL A 86 6.37 -13.01 10.98
CA VAL A 86 5.44 -12.01 10.42
C VAL A 86 4.64 -12.67 9.30
N ALA A 87 3.31 -12.50 9.31
CA ALA A 87 2.46 -13.05 8.27
C ALA A 87 2.22 -12.05 7.12
N VAL A 88 2.04 -10.78 7.44
CA VAL A 88 1.65 -9.75 6.46
C VAL A 88 2.49 -8.49 6.61
N VAL A 89 2.91 -7.94 5.47
CA VAL A 89 3.50 -6.60 5.37
C VAL A 89 2.41 -5.60 5.02
N ILE A 90 2.26 -4.58 5.84
CA ILE A 90 1.28 -3.52 5.66
C ILE A 90 2.00 -2.22 5.29
N ALA A 91 1.64 -1.61 4.17
CA ALA A 91 2.16 -0.30 3.79
C ALA A 91 1.03 0.65 3.39
N HIS A 92 1.29 1.97 3.49
CA HIS A 92 0.36 2.98 3.00
C HIS A 92 0.69 3.32 1.55
N ASN A 93 -0.08 2.76 0.59
CA ASN A 93 0.21 2.75 -0.84
C ASN A 93 1.32 1.73 -1.23
N ALA A 94 1.19 0.50 -0.73
CA ALA A 94 2.09 -0.62 -0.96
C ALA A 94 2.54 -0.81 -2.43
N ALA A 95 1.80 -0.30 -3.41
CA ALA A 95 2.19 -0.32 -4.82
C ALA A 95 3.44 0.53 -5.13
N PHE A 96 3.84 1.40 -4.20
CA PHE A 96 5.08 2.17 -4.26
C PHE A 96 6.22 1.40 -3.59
N ASP A 97 6.07 1.03 -2.33
CA ASP A 97 7.13 0.43 -1.52
C ASP A 97 7.50 -0.98 -1.97
N ARG A 98 6.47 -1.81 -2.19
CA ARG A 98 6.63 -3.24 -2.50
C ARG A 98 7.63 -3.52 -3.63
N PRO A 99 7.57 -2.91 -4.82
CA PRO A 99 8.53 -3.19 -5.89
C PRO A 99 9.98 -2.81 -5.54
N LEU A 100 10.17 -1.77 -4.74
CA LEU A 100 11.48 -1.28 -4.32
C LEU A 100 12.12 -2.22 -3.31
N VAL A 101 11.36 -2.64 -2.29
CA VAL A 101 11.88 -3.56 -1.27
C VAL A 101 12.03 -4.99 -1.81
N GLU A 102 11.15 -5.48 -2.68
CA GLU A 102 11.30 -6.77 -3.35
C GLU A 102 12.55 -6.83 -4.24
N GLN A 103 12.87 -5.71 -4.92
CA GLN A 103 14.08 -5.60 -5.72
C GLN A 103 15.34 -5.66 -4.84
N ARG A 104 15.33 -4.97 -3.69
CA ARG A 104 16.50 -4.88 -2.81
C ARG A 104 16.62 -6.10 -1.91
N TRP A 105 15.51 -6.61 -1.39
CA TRP A 105 15.44 -7.76 -0.49
C TRP A 105 14.41 -8.77 -1.00
N PRO A 106 14.83 -9.79 -1.77
CA PRO A 106 13.91 -10.76 -2.38
C PRO A 106 13.00 -11.51 -1.40
N VAL A 107 13.36 -11.55 -0.11
CA VAL A 107 12.52 -12.15 0.95
C VAL A 107 11.11 -11.54 1.01
N PHE A 108 10.94 -10.29 0.63
CA PHE A 108 9.62 -9.64 0.60
C PHE A 108 8.71 -10.15 -0.51
N ALA A 109 9.24 -10.79 -1.55
CA ALA A 109 8.44 -11.34 -2.65
C ALA A 109 7.56 -12.53 -2.22
N ASP A 110 7.99 -13.24 -1.16
CA ASP A 110 7.27 -14.38 -0.59
C ASP A 110 6.28 -13.97 0.52
N MET A 111 6.18 -12.67 0.84
CA MET A 111 5.30 -12.15 1.88
C MET A 111 3.93 -11.77 1.31
N ASP A 112 2.89 -11.93 2.13
CA ASP A 112 1.59 -11.32 1.85
C ASP A 112 1.63 -9.82 2.13
N TRP A 113 0.96 -9.03 1.28
CA TRP A 113 0.94 -7.58 1.36
C TRP A 113 -0.48 -7.03 1.47
N ALA A 114 -0.68 -6.12 2.41
CA ALA A 114 -1.88 -5.34 2.55
C ALA A 114 -1.61 -3.83 2.33
N CYS A 115 -2.56 -3.14 1.72
CA CYS A 115 -2.41 -1.73 1.37
C CYS A 115 -3.46 -0.89 2.09
N SER A 116 -3.09 -0.22 3.17
CA SER A 116 -4.02 0.60 3.95
C SER A 116 -4.67 1.73 3.15
N PHE A 117 -4.02 2.20 2.06
CA PHE A 117 -4.58 3.20 1.16
C PHE A 117 -5.77 2.67 0.35
N LYS A 118 -5.74 1.38 -0.06
CA LYS A 118 -6.72 0.79 -0.99
C LYS A 118 -7.70 -0.15 -0.33
N ASP A 119 -7.22 -0.92 0.67
CA ASP A 119 -7.94 -2.06 1.19
C ASP A 119 -8.84 -1.69 2.38
N ILE A 120 -8.73 -0.44 2.86
CA ILE A 120 -9.64 0.15 3.84
C ILE A 120 -10.63 1.07 3.09
N PRO A 121 -11.95 0.94 3.33
CA PRO A 121 -12.96 1.71 2.61
C PRO A 121 -13.11 3.14 3.18
N TRP A 122 -12.04 3.92 3.20
CA TRP A 122 -11.97 5.26 3.80
C TRP A 122 -13.12 6.19 3.40
N ARG A 123 -13.55 6.10 2.14
CA ARG A 123 -14.62 6.94 1.63
C ARG A 123 -15.98 6.59 2.22
N GLU A 124 -16.24 5.32 2.47
CA GLU A 124 -17.45 4.82 3.11
C GLU A 124 -17.49 5.23 4.59
N GLU A 125 -16.31 5.38 5.18
CA GLU A 125 -16.11 5.83 6.56
C GLU A 125 -16.15 7.37 6.71
N GLY A 126 -16.49 8.10 5.64
CA GLY A 126 -16.63 9.56 5.67
C GLY A 126 -15.33 10.33 5.45
N PHE A 127 -14.20 9.65 5.21
CA PHE A 127 -12.95 10.32 4.88
C PHE A 127 -12.90 10.70 3.39
N GLY A 128 -12.38 11.89 3.10
CA GLY A 128 -12.21 12.37 1.72
C GLY A 128 -10.99 11.74 1.03
N PRO A 129 -9.85 12.43 0.96
CA PRO A 129 -8.61 11.82 0.48
C PRO A 129 -8.09 10.76 1.45
N ALA A 130 -7.59 9.65 0.91
CA ALA A 130 -6.99 8.58 1.72
C ALA A 130 -5.47 8.73 1.92
N LYS A 131 -4.90 9.93 1.75
CA LYS A 131 -3.50 10.19 2.07
C LYS A 131 -3.26 10.09 3.57
N LEU A 132 -2.13 9.50 3.98
CA LEU A 132 -1.81 9.27 5.38
C LEU A 132 -1.92 10.54 6.23
N GLU A 133 -1.29 11.63 5.81
CA GLU A 133 -1.34 12.93 6.49
C GLU A 133 -2.77 13.44 6.71
N PHE A 134 -3.63 13.29 5.69
CA PHE A 134 -5.02 13.71 5.78
C PHE A 134 -5.81 12.86 6.77
N LEU A 135 -5.64 11.54 6.72
CA LEU A 135 -6.29 10.60 7.63
C LEU A 135 -5.86 10.83 9.08
N LEU A 136 -4.57 11.05 9.32
CA LEU A 136 -4.03 11.37 10.63
C LEU A 136 -4.60 12.69 11.15
N HIS A 137 -4.57 13.73 10.34
CA HIS A 137 -5.12 15.04 10.73
C HIS A 137 -6.61 14.94 11.06
N ALA A 138 -7.39 14.21 10.25
CA ALA A 138 -8.83 14.00 10.49
C ALA A 138 -9.09 13.24 11.81
N ASN A 139 -8.13 12.44 12.28
CA ASN A 139 -8.16 11.72 13.56
C ASN A 139 -7.48 12.51 14.71
N GLY A 140 -7.09 13.77 14.49
CA GLY A 140 -6.50 14.63 15.51
C GLY A 140 -5.01 14.42 15.76
N PHE A 141 -4.30 13.81 14.84
CA PHE A 141 -2.85 13.55 14.94
C PHE A 141 -2.04 14.43 14.00
N PHE A 142 -0.85 14.76 14.46
CA PHE A 142 0.20 15.38 13.67
C PHE A 142 1.46 14.52 13.83
N HIS A 143 2.19 14.31 12.75
CA HIS A 143 3.50 13.66 12.79
C HIS A 143 4.47 14.42 11.86
N GLU A 144 5.75 14.24 12.08
CA GLU A 144 6.76 14.65 11.12
C GLU A 144 6.80 13.60 10.01
N ALA A 145 6.14 13.91 8.89
CA ALA A 145 6.09 13.04 7.71
C ALA A 145 7.47 12.90 7.06
N HIS A 146 7.59 11.88 6.23
CA HIS A 146 8.78 11.60 5.40
C HIS A 146 10.01 11.17 6.20
N ARG A 147 9.76 10.37 7.23
CA ARG A 147 10.75 9.52 7.91
C ARG A 147 10.09 8.16 8.12
N ALA A 148 10.73 7.12 7.58
CA ALA A 148 10.10 5.81 7.44
C ALA A 148 9.58 5.22 8.76
N GLU A 149 10.33 5.30 9.86
CA GLU A 149 9.86 4.86 11.18
C GLU A 149 8.65 5.69 11.66
N ALA A 150 8.71 7.01 11.50
CA ALA A 150 7.63 7.90 11.95
C ALA A 150 6.32 7.62 11.19
N ASP A 151 6.41 7.41 9.87
CA ASP A 151 5.27 7.06 9.02
C ASP A 151 4.71 5.68 9.36
N CYS A 152 5.57 4.68 9.65
CA CYS A 152 5.14 3.37 10.17
C CYS A 152 4.36 3.49 11.48
N ARG A 153 4.85 4.26 12.45
CA ARG A 153 4.16 4.47 13.74
C ARG A 153 2.84 5.21 13.55
N ALA A 154 2.83 6.22 12.70
CA ALA A 154 1.64 6.98 12.36
C ALA A 154 0.58 6.09 11.70
N LEU A 155 1.00 5.22 10.77
CA LEU A 155 0.12 4.24 10.16
C LEU A 155 -0.43 3.24 11.18
N LEU A 156 0.42 2.70 12.07
CA LEU A 156 -0.02 1.76 13.11
C LEU A 156 -1.05 2.40 14.05
N GLU A 157 -0.84 3.66 14.44
CA GLU A 157 -1.81 4.42 15.23
C GLU A 157 -3.14 4.56 14.49
N LEU A 158 -3.10 4.89 13.20
CA LEU A 158 -4.30 4.99 12.36
C LEU A 158 -5.05 3.65 12.25
N LEU A 159 -4.31 2.54 12.06
CA LEU A 159 -4.89 1.19 11.99
C LEU A 159 -5.55 0.75 13.32
N SER A 160 -5.08 1.29 14.43
CA SER A 160 -5.63 1.03 15.77
C SER A 160 -6.93 1.79 16.05
N ARG A 161 -7.24 2.84 15.27
CA ARG A 161 -8.44 3.65 15.45
C ARG A 161 -9.68 2.98 14.92
N HIS A 162 -10.80 3.19 15.66
CA HIS A 162 -12.08 2.74 15.17
C HIS A 162 -12.58 3.59 14.02
N LEU A 163 -12.99 2.92 12.97
CA LEU A 163 -13.66 3.53 11.84
C LEU A 163 -15.02 4.09 12.26
N PRO A 164 -15.43 5.30 11.83
CA PRO A 164 -16.64 5.97 12.28
C PRO A 164 -17.93 5.19 12.02
N GLU A 165 -18.08 4.56 10.85
CA GLU A 165 -19.29 3.83 10.47
C GLU A 165 -19.27 2.39 10.98
N ARG A 166 -18.14 1.69 10.81
CA ARG A 166 -17.98 0.26 11.17
C ARG A 166 -17.78 0.04 12.66
N GLN A 167 -17.39 1.08 13.42
CA GLN A 167 -17.15 1.02 14.87
C GLN A 167 -16.15 -0.08 15.29
N GLN A 168 -15.19 -0.38 14.43
CA GLN A 168 -14.12 -1.37 14.65
C GLN A 168 -12.76 -0.80 14.22
N PRO A 169 -11.64 -1.32 14.76
CA PRO A 169 -10.31 -0.87 14.33
C PRO A 169 -10.11 -0.98 12.83
N ALA A 170 -9.46 0.01 12.22
CA ALA A 170 -9.20 0.04 10.78
C ALA A 170 -8.34 -1.14 10.30
N LEU A 171 -7.61 -1.79 11.18
CA LEU A 171 -6.86 -3.01 10.92
C LEU A 171 -7.75 -4.18 10.47
N LEU A 172 -8.97 -4.33 11.04
CA LEU A 172 -9.84 -5.47 10.71
C LEU A 172 -10.27 -5.51 9.24
N PRO A 173 -10.90 -4.46 8.65
CA PRO A 173 -11.29 -4.50 7.25
C PRO A 173 -10.09 -4.63 6.30
N LEU A 174 -8.91 -4.13 6.69
CA LEU A 174 -7.68 -4.35 5.94
C LEU A 174 -7.36 -5.85 5.83
N LEU A 175 -7.37 -6.57 6.95
CA LEU A 175 -7.09 -8.01 6.99
C LEU A 175 -8.22 -8.85 6.39
N GLU A 176 -9.47 -8.42 6.51
CA GLU A 176 -10.60 -9.03 5.83
C GLU A 176 -10.44 -9.01 4.31
N THR A 177 -10.00 -7.87 3.77
CA THR A 177 -9.74 -7.71 2.33
C THR A 177 -8.62 -8.63 1.85
N LEU A 178 -7.57 -8.82 2.65
CA LEU A 178 -6.47 -9.73 2.34
C LEU A 178 -6.92 -11.20 2.24
N ASN A 179 -7.85 -11.60 3.10
CA ASN A 179 -8.38 -12.97 3.13
C ASN A 179 -9.42 -13.26 2.03
N GLN A 180 -9.82 -12.24 1.26
CA GLN A 180 -10.77 -12.42 0.16
C GLN A 180 -10.04 -12.80 -1.14
N PRO A 181 -10.68 -13.62 -1.99
CA PRO A 181 -10.11 -13.89 -3.31
C PRO A 181 -9.98 -12.59 -4.11
N GLN A 182 -8.82 -12.38 -4.72
CA GLN A 182 -8.52 -11.21 -5.53
C GLN A 182 -8.89 -11.50 -6.99
N TYR A 183 -9.51 -10.54 -7.66
CA TYR A 183 -9.90 -10.67 -9.06
C TYR A 183 -9.34 -9.51 -9.87
N ARG A 184 -8.63 -9.82 -10.94
CA ARG A 184 -8.25 -8.82 -11.94
C ARG A 184 -9.30 -8.76 -13.03
N ILE A 185 -9.97 -7.63 -13.17
CA ILE A 185 -11.02 -7.40 -14.15
C ILE A 185 -10.47 -6.56 -15.29
N TYR A 186 -10.60 -7.08 -16.50
CA TYR A 186 -10.14 -6.43 -17.73
C TYR A 186 -11.32 -5.84 -18.48
N ALA A 187 -11.30 -4.54 -18.75
CA ALA A 187 -12.30 -3.86 -19.59
C ALA A 187 -11.92 -3.98 -21.07
N THR A 188 -11.89 -5.22 -21.58
CA THR A 188 -11.44 -5.58 -22.93
C THR A 188 -12.32 -4.93 -24.01
N GLY A 189 -11.70 -4.26 -24.98
CA GLY A 189 -12.43 -3.58 -26.06
C GLY A 189 -13.32 -2.41 -25.61
N SER A 190 -13.04 -1.82 -24.45
CA SER A 190 -13.77 -0.66 -23.96
C SER A 190 -13.67 0.51 -24.95
N PRO A 191 -14.77 1.25 -25.23
CA PRO A 191 -14.75 2.40 -26.10
C PRO A 191 -13.80 3.50 -25.58
N PHE A 192 -13.08 4.16 -26.50
CA PHE A 192 -12.11 5.20 -26.13
C PHE A 192 -12.74 6.34 -25.31
N GLU A 193 -14.00 6.69 -25.58
CA GLU A 193 -14.75 7.73 -24.89
C GLU A 193 -14.97 7.43 -23.40
N THR A 194 -14.84 6.16 -23.00
CA THR A 194 -15.04 5.72 -21.61
C THR A 194 -13.76 5.78 -20.77
N LYS A 195 -12.62 6.17 -21.35
CA LYS A 195 -11.31 6.20 -20.69
C LYS A 195 -11.31 6.98 -19.38
N ASP A 196 -11.92 8.18 -19.36
CA ASP A 196 -11.90 9.02 -18.17
C ASP A 196 -12.81 8.47 -17.08
N MET A 197 -13.88 7.79 -17.45
CA MET A 197 -14.79 7.08 -16.56
C MET A 197 -14.08 5.85 -15.93
N LEU A 198 -13.36 5.08 -16.74
CA LEU A 198 -12.56 3.94 -16.28
C LEU A 198 -11.44 4.42 -15.32
N LYS A 199 -10.72 5.47 -15.71
CA LYS A 199 -9.67 6.05 -14.86
C LYS A 199 -10.23 6.55 -13.52
N ALA A 200 -11.36 7.26 -13.53
CA ALA A 200 -12.03 7.73 -12.31
C ALA A 200 -12.52 6.57 -11.42
N ARG A 201 -12.86 5.42 -12.00
CA ARG A 201 -13.24 4.18 -11.30
C ARG A 201 -12.04 3.40 -10.76
N GLY A 202 -10.80 3.82 -11.06
CA GLY A 202 -9.58 3.17 -10.59
C GLY A 202 -8.97 2.14 -11.54
N TYR A 203 -9.45 2.07 -12.79
CA TYR A 203 -8.79 1.26 -13.82
C TYR A 203 -7.46 1.88 -14.22
N ARG A 204 -6.48 1.04 -14.50
CA ARG A 204 -5.18 1.42 -15.03
C ARG A 204 -5.01 0.86 -16.45
N TRP A 205 -4.45 1.67 -17.33
CA TRP A 205 -4.14 1.25 -18.70
C TRP A 205 -2.79 0.54 -18.75
N SER A 206 -2.79 -0.66 -19.31
CA SER A 206 -1.56 -1.34 -19.71
C SER A 206 -1.33 -1.15 -21.21
N ALA A 207 -0.19 -0.57 -21.57
CA ALA A 207 0.20 -0.40 -22.97
C ALA A 207 0.60 -1.75 -23.62
N GLU A 208 1.11 -2.67 -22.83
CA GLU A 208 1.54 -4.00 -23.27
C GLU A 208 0.36 -4.83 -23.80
N ILE A 209 -0.68 -4.99 -22.96
CA ILE A 209 -1.88 -5.75 -23.33
C ILE A 209 -2.97 -4.89 -23.95
N ARG A 210 -2.75 -3.57 -24.06
CA ARG A 210 -3.70 -2.56 -24.57
C ARG A 210 -5.10 -2.67 -23.96
N CYS A 211 -5.11 -2.80 -22.65
CA CYS A 211 -6.36 -2.98 -21.90
C CYS A 211 -6.35 -2.20 -20.59
N TRP A 212 -7.52 -1.74 -20.19
CA TRP A 212 -7.77 -1.22 -18.86
C TRP A 212 -8.03 -2.37 -17.90
N SER A 213 -7.36 -2.40 -16.76
CA SER A 213 -7.62 -3.40 -15.73
C SER A 213 -7.70 -2.80 -14.33
N ARG A 214 -8.41 -3.52 -13.44
CA ARG A 214 -8.55 -3.16 -12.04
C ARG A 214 -8.59 -4.43 -11.20
N MET A 215 -7.95 -4.40 -10.01
CA MET A 215 -8.11 -5.42 -8.98
C MET A 215 -9.32 -5.11 -8.12
N VAL A 216 -10.06 -6.14 -7.74
CA VAL A 216 -11.14 -6.08 -6.74
C VAL A 216 -11.03 -7.30 -5.82
N ALA A 217 -11.40 -7.15 -4.56
CA ALA A 217 -11.38 -8.23 -3.56
C ALA A 217 -12.81 -8.72 -3.29
N GLY A 218 -12.98 -10.02 -3.30
CA GLY A 218 -14.25 -10.70 -3.00
C GLY A 218 -15.25 -10.79 -4.15
N GLU A 219 -16.13 -11.76 -4.04
CA GLU A 219 -17.15 -12.06 -5.06
C GLU A 219 -18.18 -10.94 -5.22
N GLU A 220 -18.53 -10.26 -4.13
CA GLU A 220 -19.51 -9.17 -4.16
C GLU A 220 -18.98 -7.98 -4.96
N ALA A 221 -17.76 -7.52 -4.66
CA ALA A 221 -17.12 -6.44 -5.39
C ALA A 221 -16.88 -6.79 -6.87
N ARG A 222 -16.54 -8.06 -7.14
CA ARG A 222 -16.46 -8.58 -8.51
C ARG A 222 -17.79 -8.46 -9.24
N ALA A 223 -18.87 -8.92 -8.65
CA ALA A 223 -20.21 -8.90 -9.25
C ALA A 223 -20.70 -7.46 -9.49
N GLU A 224 -20.46 -6.56 -8.53
CA GLU A 224 -20.77 -5.14 -8.67
C GLU A 224 -20.00 -4.52 -9.85
N GLU A 225 -18.70 -4.78 -9.92
CA GLU A 225 -17.83 -4.21 -10.95
C GLU A 225 -18.21 -4.69 -12.36
N LEU A 226 -18.51 -5.96 -12.52
CA LEU A 226 -19.01 -6.53 -13.78
C LEU A 226 -20.33 -5.88 -14.19
N THR A 227 -21.23 -5.64 -13.23
CA THR A 227 -22.50 -4.95 -13.48
C THR A 227 -22.29 -3.50 -13.90
N TRP A 228 -21.36 -2.80 -13.24
CA TRP A 228 -20.98 -1.44 -13.58
C TRP A 228 -20.39 -1.33 -14.98
N LEU A 229 -19.42 -2.18 -15.32
CA LEU A 229 -18.84 -2.24 -16.67
C LEU A 229 -19.91 -2.42 -17.72
N LYS A 230 -20.80 -3.42 -17.53
CA LYS A 230 -21.88 -3.71 -18.48
C LYS A 230 -22.78 -2.52 -18.72
N ARG A 231 -23.16 -1.79 -17.67
CA ARG A 231 -24.11 -0.68 -17.75
C ARG A 231 -23.45 0.61 -18.23
N ARG A 232 -22.26 0.95 -17.73
CA ARG A 232 -21.66 2.28 -17.89
C ARG A 232 -20.62 2.35 -19.00
N VAL A 233 -19.85 1.27 -19.20
CA VAL A 233 -18.78 1.23 -20.20
C VAL A 233 -19.29 0.67 -21.53
N TYR A 234 -19.97 -0.44 -21.46
CA TYR A 234 -20.44 -1.12 -22.68
C TYR A 234 -21.85 -0.75 -23.09
N ALA A 235 -22.60 0.00 -22.29
CA ALA A 235 -23.96 0.48 -22.58
C ALA A 235 -24.89 -0.66 -23.05
N GLY A 236 -24.81 -1.84 -22.44
CA GLY A 236 -25.61 -3.03 -22.79
C GLY A 236 -25.14 -3.79 -24.03
N ARG A 237 -24.06 -3.37 -24.71
CA ARG A 237 -23.43 -4.14 -25.79
C ARG A 237 -22.80 -5.44 -25.22
N PRO A 238 -22.67 -6.49 -26.04
CA PRO A 238 -21.90 -7.65 -25.62
C PRO A 238 -20.49 -7.25 -25.23
N ALA A 239 -20.12 -7.51 -23.99
CA ALA A 239 -18.79 -7.22 -23.47
C ALA A 239 -18.07 -8.52 -23.21
N HIS A 240 -16.86 -8.65 -23.72
CA HIS A 240 -15.96 -9.70 -23.30
C HIS A 240 -15.14 -9.15 -22.12
N VAL A 241 -15.56 -9.47 -20.90
CA VAL A 241 -14.86 -9.08 -19.68
C VAL A 241 -14.10 -10.31 -19.20
N GLU A 242 -12.79 -10.25 -19.28
CA GLU A 242 -11.93 -11.28 -18.70
C GLU A 242 -11.78 -11.03 -17.21
N VAL A 243 -11.78 -12.09 -16.42
CA VAL A 243 -11.57 -12.07 -14.98
C VAL A 243 -10.55 -13.15 -14.65
N GLU A 244 -9.46 -12.73 -14.06
CA GLU A 244 -8.42 -13.62 -13.51
C GLU A 244 -8.55 -13.63 -11.98
N PRO A 245 -8.49 -14.83 -11.36
CA PRO A 245 -8.43 -14.97 -9.91
C PRO A 245 -7.07 -14.53 -9.36
#